data_3e58e0cad3b36bad6f38fbe4ad8f9217
#
_entry.id   3e58e0cad3b36bad6f38fbe4ad8f9217
#
_cell.length_a   1.000
_cell.length_b   1.000
_cell.length_c   1.000
_cell.angle_alpha   90.00
_cell.angle_beta   90.00
_cell.angle_gamma   90.00
#
_symmetry.space_group_name_H-M   'P 1'
#
loop_
_entity.id
_entity.type
_entity.pdbx_description
1 polymer ?
#
loop_
_entity_poly.entity_id
_entity_poly.type
_entity_poly.pdbx_seq_one_letter_code
_entity_poly.pdbx_strand_id
1 'polypeptide(L)'
;RELLSRGDNVVVFNPNKENVFIQKRQGQNLFPAILPSNINIVKSSYNLRFGDQERIGGREAQIVYLDPRDEYRYPYKLWLDKEFGLLLKMMILDHHQKIIEQASFNQVALFASQDLNWFKPSIDTQKKYLMDEAPENITSNEKYCVISNLPTGYREVSHVTRMMGRQPQLVHQWIFSDGLSSVSLFVNPIPKGQKSRVGEMQVGSAHIFARVMNGNQITVVGEVPPITIQKISNSIQSVSAH
;
A
#
# COMPACT_ATOMS: atom_id res chain seq x y z
N ARG A 1 8.68 17.55 -1.84
CA ARG A 1 7.40 16.85 -1.92
C ARG A 1 6.73 16.92 -0.56
N GLU A 2 5.55 17.52 -0.51
CA GLU A 2 4.72 17.57 0.70
C GLU A 2 3.54 16.60 0.53
N LEU A 3 3.17 15.92 1.61
CA LEU A 3 2.06 14.99 1.62
C LEU A 3 1.14 15.39 2.78
N LEU A 4 -0.09 15.75 2.43
CA LEU A 4 -1.14 16.06 3.39
C LEU A 4 -2.21 14.97 3.34
N SER A 5 -2.48 14.34 4.48
CA SER A 5 -3.55 13.35 4.62
C SER A 5 -4.67 13.92 5.48
N ARG A 6 -5.90 13.91 4.95
CA ARG A 6 -7.09 14.35 5.68
C ARG A 6 -8.25 13.38 5.40
N GLY A 7 -8.60 12.59 6.39
CA GLY A 7 -9.57 11.50 6.21
C GLY A 7 -9.09 10.53 5.14
N ASP A 8 -9.95 10.22 4.17
CA ASP A 8 -9.65 9.29 3.07
C ASP A 8 -8.90 9.93 1.90
N ASN A 9 -8.62 11.22 1.97
CA ASN A 9 -7.91 11.93 0.90
C ASN A 9 -6.44 12.14 1.26
N VAL A 10 -5.58 11.91 0.28
CA VAL A 10 -4.16 12.25 0.33
C VAL A 10 -3.87 13.25 -0.77
N VAL A 11 -3.40 14.43 -0.36
CA VAL A 11 -2.95 15.47 -1.29
C VAL A 11 -1.43 15.41 -1.34
N VAL A 12 -0.88 15.14 -2.51
CA VAL A 12 0.56 15.16 -2.76
C VAL A 12 0.90 16.43 -3.51
N PHE A 13 1.66 17.29 -2.88
CA PHE A 13 2.16 18.53 -3.47
C PHE A 13 3.63 18.37 -3.85
N ASN A 14 3.94 18.66 -5.10
CA ASN A 14 5.32 18.70 -5.61
C ASN A 14 5.68 20.11 -6.04
N PRO A 15 6.35 20.90 -5.17
CA PRO A 15 6.68 22.28 -5.45
C PRO A 15 7.59 22.45 -6.68
N ASN A 16 8.46 21.48 -6.96
CA ASN A 16 9.40 21.53 -8.08
C ASN A 16 8.74 21.30 -9.46
N LYS A 17 7.58 20.65 -9.48
CA LYS A 17 6.82 20.35 -10.71
C LYS A 17 5.54 21.16 -10.83
N GLU A 18 5.21 21.97 -9.83
CA GLU A 18 3.97 22.74 -9.73
C GLU A 18 2.69 21.88 -9.90
N ASN A 19 2.76 20.62 -9.48
CA ASN A 19 1.66 19.67 -9.60
C ASN A 19 1.08 19.32 -8.24
N VAL A 20 -0.26 19.28 -8.18
CA VAL A 20 -1.02 18.81 -7.02
C VAL A 20 -1.79 17.55 -7.44
N PHE A 21 -1.54 16.45 -6.76
CA PHE A 21 -2.27 15.20 -6.95
C PHE A 21 -3.20 14.99 -5.78
N ILE A 22 -4.49 14.80 -6.04
CA ILE A 22 -5.46 14.40 -5.02
C ILE A 22 -5.78 12.93 -5.26
N GLN A 23 -5.43 12.09 -4.30
CA GLN A 23 -5.67 10.65 -4.35
C GLN A 23 -6.56 10.23 -3.18
N LYS A 24 -7.56 9.37 -3.42
CA LYS A 24 -8.20 8.63 -2.33
C LYS A 24 -7.23 7.60 -1.79
N ARG A 25 -7.21 7.44 -0.46
CA ARG A 25 -6.43 6.40 0.20
C ARG A 25 -7.04 5.04 -0.17
N GLN A 26 -6.43 4.34 -1.12
CA GLN A 26 -6.88 3.03 -1.60
C GLN A 26 -6.13 1.92 -0.85
N GLY A 27 -6.61 1.57 0.35
CA GLY A 27 -6.15 0.37 1.05
C GLY A 27 -4.70 0.35 1.55
N GLN A 28 -3.91 1.39 1.28
CA GLN A 28 -2.54 1.50 1.78
C GLN A 28 -2.51 2.44 2.98
N ASN A 29 -2.21 1.87 4.13
CA ASN A 29 -1.94 2.64 5.34
C ASN A 29 -0.45 2.97 5.37
N LEU A 30 -0.12 4.27 5.53
CA LEU A 30 1.25 4.75 5.62
C LEU A 30 1.59 5.08 7.07
N PHE A 31 2.85 4.91 7.45
CA PHE A 31 3.35 5.38 8.74
C PHE A 31 2.98 6.86 8.97
N PRO A 32 2.48 7.27 10.14
CA PRO A 32 2.28 6.45 11.36
C PRO A 32 0.92 5.73 11.43
N ALA A 33 0.02 5.88 10.51
CA ALA A 33 -1.34 5.33 10.56
C ALA A 33 -1.44 3.98 9.80
N ILE A 34 -0.50 3.06 10.06
CA ILE A 34 -0.48 1.75 9.37
C ILE A 34 -1.54 0.76 9.89
N LEU A 35 -1.96 0.92 11.15
CA LEU A 35 -2.91 -0.01 11.76
C LEU A 35 -4.33 0.26 11.23
N PRO A 36 -5.08 -0.79 10.87
CA PRO A 36 -6.48 -0.65 10.46
C PRO A 36 -7.36 -0.28 11.66
N SER A 37 -8.48 0.38 11.39
CA SER A 37 -9.47 0.72 12.42
C SER A 37 -10.01 -0.52 13.15
N ASN A 38 -10.15 -1.64 12.44
CA ASN A 38 -10.54 -2.92 13.01
C ASN A 38 -9.32 -3.81 13.26
N ILE A 39 -8.80 -3.80 14.46
CA ILE A 39 -7.64 -4.59 14.88
C ILE A 39 -7.87 -6.11 14.81
N ASN A 40 -9.11 -6.59 14.77
CA ASN A 40 -9.39 -8.02 14.66
C ASN A 40 -8.91 -8.59 13.32
N ILE A 41 -8.81 -7.77 12.28
CA ILE A 41 -8.23 -8.16 11.00
C ILE A 41 -6.76 -8.54 11.19
N VAL A 42 -6.02 -7.76 11.97
CA VAL A 42 -4.61 -8.06 12.28
C VAL A 42 -4.50 -9.31 13.14
N LYS A 43 -5.35 -9.45 14.17
CA LYS A 43 -5.36 -10.62 15.07
C LYS A 43 -5.66 -11.94 14.35
N SER A 44 -6.41 -11.92 13.24
CA SER A 44 -6.67 -13.13 12.45
C SER A 44 -5.43 -13.64 11.72
N SER A 45 -4.50 -12.75 11.39
CA SER A 45 -3.33 -13.02 10.56
C SER A 45 -2.01 -13.03 11.32
N TYR A 46 -1.97 -12.42 12.52
CA TYR A 46 -0.78 -12.30 13.35
C TYR A 46 -1.02 -12.70 14.80
N ASN A 47 0.01 -13.23 15.43
CA ASN A 47 0.11 -13.36 16.88
C ASN A 47 0.74 -12.10 17.45
N LEU A 48 0.11 -11.51 18.45
CA LEU A 48 0.62 -10.30 19.10
C LEU A 48 1.42 -10.71 20.35
N ARG A 49 2.62 -10.13 20.49
CA ARG A 49 3.48 -10.36 21.63
C ARG A 49 4.07 -9.01 22.11
N PHE A 50 4.02 -8.77 23.40
CA PHE A 50 4.68 -7.60 24.01
C PHE A 50 6.17 -7.86 24.19
N GLY A 51 6.97 -6.85 23.92
CA GLY A 51 8.41 -6.80 24.19
C GLY A 51 8.75 -5.82 25.31
N ASP A 52 10.00 -5.41 25.35
CA ASP A 52 10.50 -4.43 26.29
C ASP A 52 9.96 -3.02 26.02
N GLN A 53 10.29 -2.10 26.90
CA GLN A 53 9.98 -0.68 26.76
C GLN A 53 11.24 0.05 26.30
N GLU A 54 11.06 1.00 25.38
CA GLU A 54 12.13 1.85 24.85
C GLU A 54 11.67 3.30 24.75
N ARG A 55 12.61 4.25 24.67
CA ARG A 55 12.29 5.65 24.36
C ARG A 55 12.48 5.93 22.88
N ILE A 56 11.42 6.46 22.23
CA ILE A 56 11.41 6.84 20.82
C ILE A 56 10.86 8.27 20.71
N GLY A 57 11.58 9.15 20.02
CA GLY A 57 11.13 10.53 19.78
C GLY A 57 10.86 11.34 21.05
N GLY A 58 11.58 11.01 22.14
CA GLY A 58 11.42 11.65 23.46
C GLY A 58 10.32 11.06 24.36
N ARG A 59 9.58 10.03 23.89
CA ARG A 59 8.45 9.41 24.59
C ARG A 59 8.71 7.96 24.96
N GLU A 60 8.08 7.48 26.02
CA GLU A 60 8.12 6.06 26.40
C GLU A 60 7.23 5.25 25.49
N ALA A 61 7.76 4.18 24.94
CA ALA A 61 7.09 3.28 24.00
C ALA A 61 7.10 1.84 24.50
N GLN A 62 5.98 1.14 24.28
CA GLN A 62 5.85 -0.30 24.42
C GLN A 62 6.13 -0.97 23.08
N ILE A 63 7.06 -1.93 23.07
CA ILE A 63 7.29 -2.76 21.88
C ILE A 63 6.17 -3.77 21.77
N VAL A 64 5.62 -3.89 20.55
CA VAL A 64 4.65 -4.92 20.17
C VAL A 64 5.17 -5.63 18.93
N TYR A 65 5.31 -6.94 19.00
CA TYR A 65 5.63 -7.78 17.87
C TYR A 65 4.33 -8.32 17.25
N LEU A 66 4.27 -8.28 15.93
CA LEU A 66 3.24 -8.95 15.14
C LEU A 66 3.93 -10.10 14.40
N ASP A 67 3.84 -11.30 14.98
CA ASP A 67 4.44 -12.50 14.41
C ASP A 67 3.40 -13.15 13.46
N PRO A 68 3.68 -13.29 12.15
CA PRO A 68 2.72 -13.83 11.20
C PRO A 68 2.37 -15.28 11.52
N ARG A 69 1.13 -15.66 11.22
CA ARG A 69 0.65 -17.07 11.41
C ARG A 69 0.94 -17.97 10.22
N ASP A 70 1.42 -17.38 9.13
CA ASP A 70 1.76 -18.07 7.88
C ASP A 70 2.97 -17.43 7.19
N GLU A 71 3.39 -17.97 6.05
CA GLU A 71 4.53 -17.52 5.26
C GLU A 71 4.21 -16.37 4.28
N TYR A 72 2.94 -15.96 4.20
CA TYR A 72 2.49 -14.95 3.25
C TYR A 72 2.66 -13.51 3.74
N ARG A 73 3.29 -13.28 4.89
CA ARG A 73 3.43 -11.98 5.55
C ARG A 73 4.78 -11.82 6.17
N TYR A 74 5.22 -10.57 6.24
CA TYR A 74 6.39 -10.21 7.03
C TYR A 74 6.01 -9.93 8.48
N PRO A 75 6.88 -10.26 9.45
CA PRO A 75 6.74 -9.83 10.84
C PRO A 75 6.96 -8.32 10.99
N TYR A 76 6.24 -7.72 11.93
CA TYR A 76 6.38 -6.32 12.32
C TYR A 76 6.88 -6.19 13.74
N LYS A 77 7.71 -5.18 13.97
CA LYS A 77 8.07 -4.69 15.31
C LYS A 77 7.62 -3.24 15.39
N LEU A 78 6.71 -2.95 16.32
CA LEU A 78 6.05 -1.67 16.49
C LEU A 78 6.40 -1.09 17.84
N TRP A 79 6.66 0.20 17.93
CA TRP A 79 6.84 0.95 19.18
C TRP A 79 5.65 1.89 19.35
N LEU A 80 4.79 1.56 20.28
CA LEU A 80 3.56 2.29 20.57
C LEU A 80 3.76 3.16 21.81
N ASP A 81 3.44 4.43 21.70
CA ASP A 81 3.43 5.36 22.83
C ASP A 81 2.57 4.81 23.97
N LYS A 82 3.11 4.78 25.19
CA LYS A 82 2.41 4.18 26.34
C LYS A 82 1.20 4.96 26.80
N GLU A 83 1.18 6.27 26.57
CA GLU A 83 0.12 7.15 27.06
C GLU A 83 -1.03 7.26 26.05
N PHE A 84 -0.71 7.41 24.76
CA PHE A 84 -1.70 7.69 23.72
C PHE A 84 -1.82 6.59 22.65
N GLY A 85 -0.98 5.56 22.72
CA GLY A 85 -0.99 4.48 21.72
C GLY A 85 -0.52 4.88 20.33
N LEU A 86 0.14 6.04 20.18
CA LEU A 86 0.66 6.49 18.88
C LEU A 86 1.80 5.59 18.41
N LEU A 87 1.82 5.26 17.13
CA LEU A 87 2.94 4.54 16.54
C LEU A 87 4.14 5.48 16.36
N LEU A 88 5.17 5.29 17.18
CA LEU A 88 6.38 6.13 17.19
C LEU A 88 7.48 5.60 16.27
N LYS A 89 7.55 4.29 16.11
CA LYS A 89 8.49 3.60 15.21
C LYS A 89 7.91 2.28 14.74
N MET A 90 8.23 1.91 13.52
CA MET A 90 7.96 0.58 12.98
C MET A 90 9.19 -0.01 12.30
N MET A 91 9.27 -1.32 12.29
CA MET A 91 10.16 -2.11 11.46
C MET A 91 9.38 -3.24 10.82
N ILE A 92 9.65 -3.49 9.55
CA ILE A 92 9.23 -4.69 8.82
C ILE A 92 10.49 -5.55 8.68
N LEU A 93 10.38 -6.81 9.03
CA LEU A 93 11.50 -7.76 9.03
C LEU A 93 11.21 -8.86 8.00
N ASP A 94 12.26 -9.44 7.42
CA ASP A 94 12.12 -10.68 6.68
C ASP A 94 12.09 -11.90 7.65
N HIS A 95 11.91 -13.09 7.10
CA HIS A 95 11.90 -14.33 7.88
C HIS A 95 13.26 -14.67 8.51
N HIS A 96 14.34 -13.97 8.10
CA HIS A 96 15.68 -14.07 8.68
C HIS A 96 15.98 -12.94 9.67
N GLN A 97 14.97 -12.17 10.09
CA GLN A 97 15.08 -11.02 10.99
C GLN A 97 15.88 -9.84 10.42
N LYS A 98 16.09 -9.79 9.12
CA LYS A 98 16.71 -8.64 8.46
C LYS A 98 15.66 -7.55 8.25
N ILE A 99 16.05 -6.31 8.50
CA ILE A 99 15.18 -5.14 8.31
C ILE A 99 14.97 -4.91 6.80
N ILE A 100 13.71 -4.97 6.38
CA ILE A 100 13.25 -4.62 5.02
C ILE A 100 12.93 -3.12 4.95
N GLU A 101 12.19 -2.64 5.96
CA GLU A 101 11.76 -1.25 6.06
C GLU A 101 11.78 -0.79 7.52
N GLN A 102 12.09 0.50 7.72
CA GLN A 102 12.01 1.14 9.02
C GLN A 102 11.53 2.58 8.85
N ALA A 103 10.59 2.98 9.71
CA ALA A 103 10.17 4.37 9.87
C ALA A 103 10.12 4.74 11.35
N SER A 104 10.52 5.97 11.69
CA SER A 104 10.59 6.43 13.08
C SER A 104 10.45 7.94 13.16
N PHE A 105 9.78 8.42 14.19
CA PHE A 105 9.87 9.82 14.59
C PHE A 105 11.19 10.08 15.32
N ASN A 106 11.87 11.16 14.95
CA ASN A 106 13.04 11.65 15.70
C ASN A 106 12.59 12.42 16.94
N GLN A 107 11.46 13.13 16.85
CA GLN A 107 10.88 13.89 17.92
C GLN A 107 9.36 13.92 17.78
N VAL A 108 8.63 13.80 18.89
CA VAL A 108 7.17 13.94 18.97
C VAL A 108 6.82 14.91 20.07
N ALA A 109 6.09 15.96 19.73
CA ALA A 109 5.50 16.90 20.67
C ALA A 109 3.98 16.87 20.53
N LEU A 110 3.27 16.79 21.65
CA LEU A 110 1.81 16.81 21.71
C LEU A 110 1.36 18.14 22.26
N PHE A 111 0.40 18.75 21.59
CA PHE A 111 -0.15 20.04 21.96
C PHE A 111 -1.64 19.89 22.26
N ALA A 112 -2.13 20.58 23.29
CA ALA A 112 -3.53 20.52 23.71
C ALA A 112 -4.50 21.13 22.66
N SER A 113 -4.02 22.09 21.88
CA SER A 113 -4.76 22.68 20.76
C SER A 113 -3.81 23.12 19.68
N GLN A 114 -4.19 22.95 18.41
CA GLN A 114 -3.44 23.48 17.29
C GLN A 114 -4.36 24.22 16.30
N ASP A 115 -3.82 25.29 15.73
CA ASP A 115 -4.46 25.93 14.58
C ASP A 115 -4.37 24.98 13.38
N LEU A 116 -5.53 24.50 12.92
CA LEU A 116 -5.62 23.62 11.74
C LEU A 116 -5.10 24.31 10.45
N ASN A 117 -4.96 25.63 10.46
CA ASN A 117 -4.36 26.37 9.35
C ASN A 117 -2.87 26.06 9.17
N TRP A 118 -2.21 25.59 10.22
CA TRP A 118 -0.80 25.17 10.18
C TRP A 118 -0.56 23.99 9.24
N PHE A 119 -1.59 23.17 9.02
CA PHE A 119 -1.54 22.00 8.14
C PHE A 119 -2.05 22.31 6.72
N LYS A 120 -2.26 23.60 6.37
CA LYS A 120 -2.53 23.95 4.99
C LYS A 120 -1.23 23.83 4.19
N PRO A 121 -1.24 23.15 3.04
CA PRO A 121 -0.07 23.13 2.17
C PRO A 121 0.30 24.56 1.79
N SER A 122 1.58 24.85 1.68
CA SER A 122 2.11 26.15 1.22
C SER A 122 1.83 26.32 -0.28
N ILE A 123 0.54 26.32 -0.63
CA ILE A 123 0.10 26.53 -2.02
C ILE A 123 0.11 28.01 -2.28
N ASP A 124 0.97 28.43 -3.19
CA ASP A 124 0.92 29.79 -3.72
C ASP A 124 -0.35 29.94 -4.59
N THR A 125 -1.37 30.59 -4.05
CA THR A 125 -2.67 30.78 -4.72
C THR A 125 -2.57 31.61 -6.00
N GLN A 126 -1.44 32.25 -6.28
CA GLN A 126 -1.19 32.99 -7.53
C GLN A 126 -0.64 32.11 -8.64
N LYS A 127 -0.18 30.89 -8.34
CA LYS A 127 0.32 29.93 -9.32
C LYS A 127 -0.79 28.98 -9.79
N LYS A 128 -0.85 28.77 -11.11
CA LYS A 128 -1.67 27.70 -11.69
C LYS A 128 -0.96 26.36 -11.49
N TYR A 129 -1.47 25.56 -10.57
CA TYR A 129 -1.05 24.17 -10.44
C TYR A 129 -1.82 23.29 -11.41
N LEU A 130 -1.11 22.37 -12.06
CA LEU A 130 -1.79 21.28 -12.78
C LEU A 130 -2.41 20.37 -11.73
N MET A 131 -3.73 20.41 -11.63
CA MET A 131 -4.48 19.41 -10.87
C MET A 131 -4.54 18.13 -11.72
N ASP A 132 -3.70 17.16 -11.39
CA ASP A 132 -3.85 15.83 -11.93
C ASP A 132 -4.91 15.13 -11.05
N GLU A 133 -6.15 15.18 -11.49
CA GLU A 133 -7.20 14.34 -10.92
C GLU A 133 -6.79 12.89 -11.17
N ALA A 134 -6.93 12.06 -10.13
CA ALA A 134 -6.73 10.63 -10.32
C ALA A 134 -7.60 10.20 -11.53
N PRO A 135 -7.06 9.47 -12.51
CA PRO A 135 -7.79 9.10 -13.71
C PRO A 135 -9.15 8.51 -13.32
N GLU A 136 -10.20 8.96 -14.00
CA GLU A 136 -11.58 8.54 -13.71
C GLU A 136 -11.66 7.01 -13.61
N ASN A 137 -12.23 6.54 -12.51
CA ASN A 137 -12.49 5.11 -12.35
C ASN A 137 -13.63 4.75 -13.31
N ILE A 138 -13.30 4.01 -14.35
CA ILE A 138 -14.32 3.45 -15.24
C ILE A 138 -14.94 2.28 -14.48
N THR A 139 -16.18 2.45 -14.02
CA THR A 139 -16.94 1.36 -13.41
C THR A 139 -17.39 0.41 -14.53
N SER A 140 -16.69 -0.70 -14.74
CA SER A 140 -17.20 -1.79 -15.57
C SER A 140 -17.86 -2.83 -14.67
N ASN A 141 -19.13 -3.15 -14.94
CA ASN A 141 -19.87 -4.21 -14.25
C ASN A 141 -19.51 -5.63 -14.77
N GLU A 142 -18.61 -5.74 -15.72
CA GLU A 142 -18.21 -7.02 -16.29
C GLU A 142 -17.14 -7.69 -15.43
N LYS A 143 -17.33 -8.98 -15.14
CA LYS A 143 -16.32 -9.83 -14.52
C LYS A 143 -15.17 -10.06 -15.49
N TYR A 144 -14.24 -9.10 -15.53
CA TYR A 144 -13.07 -9.18 -16.39
C TYR A 144 -12.10 -10.29 -15.99
N CYS A 145 -12.06 -10.61 -14.71
CA CYS A 145 -11.14 -11.58 -14.14
C CYS A 145 -11.82 -12.39 -13.04
N VAL A 146 -11.56 -13.70 -13.01
CA VAL A 146 -11.98 -14.57 -11.90
C VAL A 146 -10.78 -14.84 -11.01
N ILE A 147 -10.90 -14.41 -9.77
CA ILE A 147 -9.85 -14.51 -8.74
C ILE A 147 -10.38 -15.39 -7.61
N SER A 148 -9.63 -16.43 -7.25
CA SER A 148 -10.00 -17.37 -6.19
C SER A 148 -8.75 -17.85 -5.44
N ASN A 149 -8.94 -18.44 -4.25
CA ASN A 149 -7.84 -19.02 -3.47
C ASN A 149 -6.73 -18.00 -3.09
N LEU A 150 -7.12 -16.78 -2.72
CA LEU A 150 -6.19 -15.82 -2.13
C LEU A 150 -5.52 -16.39 -0.87
N PRO A 151 -4.32 -15.92 -0.49
CA PRO A 151 -3.74 -16.25 0.81
C PRO A 151 -4.73 -15.91 1.94
N THR A 152 -4.79 -16.74 2.97
CA THR A 152 -5.70 -16.54 4.10
C THR A 152 -5.57 -15.13 4.68
N GLY A 153 -6.69 -14.45 4.92
CA GLY A 153 -6.73 -13.09 5.45
C GLY A 153 -6.59 -11.97 4.41
N TYR A 154 -6.09 -12.26 3.20
CA TYR A 154 -6.14 -11.29 2.10
C TYR A 154 -7.55 -11.22 1.52
N ARG A 155 -8.01 -10.00 1.30
CA ARG A 155 -9.31 -9.71 0.66
C ARG A 155 -9.17 -8.58 -0.33
N GLU A 156 -10.04 -8.55 -1.31
CA GLU A 156 -10.16 -7.40 -2.20
C GLU A 156 -10.63 -6.18 -1.42
N VAL A 157 -9.90 -5.09 -1.53
CA VAL A 157 -10.24 -3.81 -0.90
C VAL A 157 -10.56 -2.74 -1.92
N SER A 158 -10.12 -2.93 -3.17
CA SER A 158 -10.41 -2.02 -4.27
C SER A 158 -10.31 -2.74 -5.60
N HIS A 159 -11.21 -2.40 -6.53
CA HIS A 159 -11.11 -2.72 -7.95
C HIS A 159 -11.42 -1.46 -8.76
N VAL A 160 -10.52 -1.06 -9.61
CA VAL A 160 -10.68 0.12 -10.46
C VAL A 160 -10.19 -0.19 -11.87
N THR A 161 -10.83 0.41 -12.85
CA THR A 161 -10.41 0.36 -14.25
C THR A 161 -10.07 1.77 -14.69
N ARG A 162 -8.89 1.94 -15.28
CA ARG A 162 -8.41 3.26 -15.69
C ARG A 162 -7.53 3.19 -16.94
N MET A 163 -7.42 4.31 -17.64
CA MET A 163 -6.46 4.45 -18.73
C MET A 163 -5.07 4.74 -18.17
N MET A 164 -4.07 3.97 -18.54
CA MET A 164 -2.69 4.12 -18.07
C MET A 164 -1.67 4.06 -19.21
N GLY A 165 -0.49 4.64 -18.98
CA GLY A 165 0.66 4.58 -19.87
C GLY A 165 0.76 5.77 -20.85
N ARG A 166 1.92 5.88 -21.57
CA ARG A 166 2.15 6.91 -22.59
C ARG A 166 1.21 6.77 -23.79
N GLN A 167 0.89 5.55 -24.17
CA GLN A 167 -0.22 5.20 -25.06
C GLN A 167 -1.33 4.69 -24.14
N PRO A 168 -2.43 5.45 -23.97
CA PRO A 168 -3.46 5.11 -22.99
C PRO A 168 -4.04 3.73 -23.28
N GLN A 169 -3.93 2.83 -22.32
CA GLN A 169 -4.48 1.47 -22.36
C GLN A 169 -5.39 1.26 -21.17
N LEU A 170 -6.45 0.50 -21.39
CA LEU A 170 -7.34 0.11 -20.32
C LEU A 170 -6.61 -0.87 -19.40
N VAL A 171 -6.47 -0.49 -18.13
CA VAL A 171 -5.83 -1.29 -17.09
C VAL A 171 -6.81 -1.55 -15.97
N HIS A 172 -7.07 -2.81 -15.68
CA HIS A 172 -7.79 -3.22 -14.49
C HIS A 172 -6.82 -3.38 -13.34
N GLN A 173 -7.12 -2.76 -12.23
CA GLN A 173 -6.31 -2.85 -11.00
C GLN A 173 -7.17 -3.34 -9.84
N TRP A 174 -6.75 -4.44 -9.24
CA TRP A 174 -7.25 -4.90 -7.94
C TRP A 174 -6.22 -4.62 -6.87
N ILE A 175 -6.68 -4.27 -5.69
CA ILE A 175 -5.85 -4.17 -4.49
C ILE A 175 -6.37 -5.18 -3.48
N PHE A 176 -5.49 -6.06 -3.04
CA PHE A 176 -5.73 -7.02 -1.97
C PHE A 176 -4.97 -6.59 -0.73
N SER A 177 -5.59 -6.73 0.45
CA SER A 177 -4.93 -6.38 1.71
C SER A 177 -5.35 -7.34 2.83
N ASP A 178 -4.42 -7.59 3.74
CA ASP A 178 -4.65 -8.28 5.01
C ASP A 178 -4.86 -7.31 6.18
N GLY A 179 -4.93 -6.01 5.89
CA GLY A 179 -5.08 -4.93 6.85
C GLY A 179 -3.78 -4.21 7.21
N LEU A 180 -2.60 -4.81 6.97
CA LEU A 180 -1.29 -4.18 7.18
C LEU A 180 -0.53 -4.03 5.86
N SER A 181 -0.45 -5.09 5.09
CA SER A 181 0.20 -5.12 3.78
C SER A 181 -0.83 -5.05 2.65
N SER A 182 -0.37 -4.62 1.47
CA SER A 182 -1.20 -4.55 0.27
C SER A 182 -0.46 -5.09 -0.95
N VAL A 183 -1.22 -5.72 -1.83
CA VAL A 183 -0.74 -6.23 -3.11
C VAL A 183 -1.64 -5.72 -4.21
N SER A 184 -1.04 -5.12 -5.22
CA SER A 184 -1.73 -4.66 -6.43
C SER A 184 -1.59 -5.70 -7.55
N LEU A 185 -2.70 -6.05 -8.16
CA LEU A 185 -2.80 -6.84 -9.37
C LEU A 185 -3.22 -5.93 -10.52
N PHE A 186 -2.44 -5.91 -11.58
CA PHE A 186 -2.76 -5.21 -12.82
C PHE A 186 -2.99 -6.21 -13.94
N VAL A 187 -4.05 -6.00 -14.71
CA VAL A 187 -4.36 -6.78 -15.91
C VAL A 187 -4.66 -5.82 -17.04
N ASN A 188 -3.93 -5.96 -18.14
CA ASN A 188 -4.12 -5.13 -19.34
C ASN A 188 -3.84 -5.94 -20.61
N PRO A 189 -4.53 -5.64 -21.72
CA PRO A 189 -4.23 -6.25 -23.02
C PRO A 189 -2.78 -5.99 -23.45
N ILE A 190 -2.18 -6.93 -24.14
CA ILE A 190 -0.86 -6.76 -24.74
C ILE A 190 -1.06 -6.22 -26.17
N PRO A 191 -0.61 -4.99 -26.49
CA PRO A 191 -0.72 -4.44 -27.83
C PRO A 191 0.04 -5.29 -28.85
N LYS A 192 -0.48 -5.35 -30.09
CA LYS A 192 0.22 -6.03 -31.20
C LYS A 192 1.64 -5.46 -31.38
N GLY A 193 2.64 -6.34 -31.41
CA GLY A 193 4.03 -5.96 -31.59
C GLY A 193 4.76 -5.55 -30.30
N GLN A 194 4.08 -5.46 -29.16
CA GLN A 194 4.74 -5.19 -27.86
C GLN A 194 5.21 -6.50 -27.23
N LYS A 195 6.42 -6.48 -26.67
CA LYS A 195 6.94 -7.62 -25.90
C LYS A 195 6.27 -7.68 -24.54
N SER A 196 5.76 -8.85 -24.18
CA SER A 196 5.29 -9.14 -22.82
C SER A 196 6.45 -9.23 -21.82
N ARG A 197 6.16 -8.93 -20.56
CA ARG A 197 7.08 -9.16 -19.45
C ARG A 197 6.66 -10.45 -18.74
N VAL A 198 7.63 -11.31 -18.45
CA VAL A 198 7.40 -12.57 -17.74
C VAL A 198 8.54 -12.79 -16.77
N GLY A 199 8.22 -13.26 -15.56
CA GLY A 199 9.19 -13.59 -14.53
C GLY A 199 9.06 -12.73 -13.29
N GLU A 200 10.04 -12.90 -12.41
CA GLU A 200 10.13 -12.22 -11.13
C GLU A 200 11.11 -11.06 -11.21
N MET A 201 10.82 -10.00 -10.47
CA MET A 201 11.67 -8.83 -10.32
C MET A 201 11.53 -8.28 -8.91
N GLN A 202 12.57 -7.69 -8.38
CA GLN A 202 12.54 -6.94 -7.13
C GLN A 202 13.02 -5.51 -7.38
N VAL A 203 12.29 -4.54 -6.83
CA VAL A 203 12.64 -3.11 -6.88
C VAL A 203 12.50 -2.54 -5.47
N GLY A 204 13.62 -2.30 -4.81
CA GLY A 204 13.63 -1.94 -3.38
C GLY A 204 13.04 -3.06 -2.52
N SER A 205 12.03 -2.73 -1.71
CA SER A 205 11.26 -3.67 -0.89
C SER A 205 10.14 -4.38 -1.65
N ALA A 206 9.78 -3.89 -2.85
CA ALA A 206 8.67 -4.44 -3.62
C ALA A 206 9.11 -5.64 -4.46
N HIS A 207 8.35 -6.72 -4.37
CA HIS A 207 8.41 -7.87 -5.26
C HIS A 207 7.37 -7.75 -6.36
N ILE A 208 7.77 -8.11 -7.58
CA ILE A 208 6.94 -8.04 -8.78
C ILE A 208 6.98 -9.41 -9.46
N PHE A 209 5.83 -9.91 -9.85
CA PHE A 209 5.71 -11.07 -10.71
C PHE A 209 4.84 -10.74 -11.91
N ALA A 210 5.32 -11.10 -13.09
CA ALA A 210 4.62 -10.84 -14.35
C ALA A 210 4.46 -12.11 -15.16
N ARG A 211 3.28 -12.31 -15.75
CA ARG A 211 2.97 -13.41 -16.67
C ARG A 211 1.94 -12.99 -17.72
N VAL A 212 1.73 -13.85 -18.70
CA VAL A 212 0.73 -13.65 -19.74
C VAL A 212 -0.39 -14.68 -19.59
N MET A 213 -1.64 -14.25 -19.77
CA MET A 213 -2.80 -15.10 -19.82
C MET A 213 -3.83 -14.54 -20.81
N ASN A 214 -4.24 -15.36 -21.80
CA ASN A 214 -5.25 -15.01 -22.80
C ASN A 214 -4.99 -13.65 -23.50
N GLY A 215 -3.73 -13.39 -23.91
CA GLY A 215 -3.34 -12.13 -24.56
C GLY A 215 -3.23 -10.92 -23.63
N ASN A 216 -3.41 -11.10 -22.31
CA ASN A 216 -3.29 -10.06 -21.33
C ASN A 216 -1.97 -10.18 -20.55
N GLN A 217 -1.36 -9.03 -20.27
CA GLN A 217 -0.28 -8.90 -19.30
C GLN A 217 -0.88 -8.88 -17.90
N ILE A 218 -0.43 -9.80 -17.06
CA ILE A 218 -0.75 -9.85 -15.64
C ILE A 218 0.49 -9.41 -14.88
N THR A 219 0.35 -8.44 -13.99
CA THR A 219 1.44 -7.97 -13.13
C THR A 219 0.95 -7.86 -11.70
N VAL A 220 1.62 -8.56 -10.79
CA VAL A 220 1.35 -8.51 -9.34
C VAL A 220 2.54 -7.84 -8.67
N VAL A 221 2.28 -6.85 -7.82
CA VAL A 221 3.32 -6.10 -7.12
C VAL A 221 2.91 -5.79 -5.68
N GLY A 222 3.86 -5.93 -4.76
CA GLY A 222 3.66 -5.58 -3.34
C GLY A 222 4.92 -5.74 -2.50
N GLU A 223 4.92 -5.10 -1.35
CA GLU A 223 5.98 -5.21 -0.35
C GLU A 223 5.65 -6.35 0.63
N VAL A 224 5.60 -7.55 0.09
CA VAL A 224 5.23 -8.79 0.76
C VAL A 224 6.20 -9.90 0.35
N PRO A 225 6.24 -11.05 1.05
CA PRO A 225 7.08 -12.17 0.63
C PRO A 225 6.84 -12.58 -0.83
N PRO A 226 7.86 -13.00 -1.60
CA PRO A 226 7.73 -13.42 -2.99
C PRO A 226 6.65 -14.49 -3.19
N ILE A 227 6.54 -15.43 -2.25
CA ILE A 227 5.54 -16.50 -2.27
C ILE A 227 4.10 -15.95 -2.29
N THR A 228 3.86 -14.81 -1.65
CA THR A 228 2.56 -14.13 -1.65
C THR A 228 2.21 -13.59 -3.02
N ILE A 229 3.19 -12.96 -3.68
CA ILE A 229 3.04 -12.45 -5.04
C ILE A 229 2.71 -13.59 -6.01
N GLN A 230 3.45 -14.70 -5.92
CA GLN A 230 3.19 -15.89 -6.73
C GLN A 230 1.80 -16.49 -6.44
N LYS A 231 1.44 -16.63 -5.16
CA LYS A 231 0.14 -17.17 -4.74
C LYS A 231 -1.02 -16.33 -5.28
N ILE A 232 -0.94 -14.99 -5.18
CA ILE A 232 -1.95 -14.08 -5.71
C ILE A 232 -1.99 -14.15 -7.24
N SER A 233 -0.84 -14.20 -7.92
CA SER A 233 -0.82 -14.41 -9.37
C SER A 233 -1.50 -15.71 -9.78
N ASN A 234 -1.24 -16.79 -9.05
CA ASN A 234 -1.83 -18.11 -9.32
C ASN A 234 -3.31 -18.22 -8.94
N SER A 235 -3.82 -17.27 -8.13
CA SER A 235 -5.25 -17.20 -7.79
C SER A 235 -6.13 -16.73 -8.97
N ILE A 236 -5.53 -16.22 -10.03
CA ILE A 236 -6.24 -15.79 -11.25
C ILE A 236 -6.52 -17.02 -12.09
N GLN A 237 -7.80 -17.38 -12.23
CA GLN A 237 -8.25 -18.57 -12.96
C GLN A 237 -8.56 -18.27 -14.42
N SER A 238 -9.16 -17.11 -14.69
CA SER A 238 -9.48 -16.70 -16.06
C SER A 238 -9.45 -15.18 -16.19
N VAL A 239 -9.14 -14.73 -17.39
CA VAL A 239 -9.22 -13.33 -17.81
C VAL A 239 -9.97 -13.33 -19.13
N SER A 240 -10.91 -12.39 -19.30
CA SER A 240 -11.65 -12.24 -20.57
C SER A 240 -10.66 -12.00 -21.70
N ALA A 241 -10.86 -12.69 -22.83
CA ALA A 241 -10.10 -12.43 -24.04
C ALA A 241 -10.63 -11.14 -24.71
N HIS A 242 -9.73 -10.33 -25.23
CA HIS A 242 -10.03 -9.18 -26.09
C HIS A 242 -9.84 -9.51 -27.54
#